data_f84250c045fc814d024aae9bf88ad7c4
#
_entry.id   f84250c045fc814d024aae9bf88ad7c4
#
_cell.length_a   1.000
_cell.length_b   1.000
_cell.length_c   1.000
_cell.angle_alpha   90.00
_cell.angle_beta   90.00
_cell.angle_gamma   90.00
#
_symmetry.space_group_name_H-M   'P 1'
#
loop_
_entity.id
_entity.type
_entity.pdbx_description
1 polymer ?
#
loop_
_entity_poly.entity_id
_entity_poly.type
_entity_poly.pdbx_seq_one_letter_code
_entity_poly.pdbx_strand_id
1 'polypeptide(L)'
;MYRSDVPQRLVHGVWEPMLCADTSPHLESTRMNHRALWAPWRLAYLQECDEASEDVDRTAAMQHFLEAYWSSPEDDEANYVVHRNEHGMVLLNRYPYSNGHLLVALGEGRPGLLDYDPPQRAAFWSLVEHATDLLQRTLEPHGINFGINQGRAAGAGIPDHLHAHLVPRWEGDTNFMTVTGGTRVIPASLEDMTALLRNTDRDS
;
A
#
# COMPACT_ATOMS: atom_id res chain seq x y z
N MET A 1 -14.12 19.43 -26.84
CA MET A 1 -14.99 18.92 -27.92
C MET A 1 -14.07 18.16 -28.90
N TYR A 2 -13.82 16.89 -28.63
CA TYR A 2 -13.00 16.02 -29.50
C TYR A 2 -13.96 15.29 -30.46
N ARG A 3 -13.89 15.61 -31.75
CA ARG A 3 -14.54 14.81 -32.79
C ARG A 3 -13.57 13.68 -33.14
N SER A 4 -14.02 12.44 -32.97
CA SER A 4 -13.33 11.25 -33.49
C SER A 4 -13.63 11.10 -34.95
N ASP A 5 -12.65 11.33 -35.82
CA ASP A 5 -12.73 11.03 -37.26
C ASP A 5 -12.57 9.51 -37.45
N VAL A 6 -13.69 8.79 -37.35
CA VAL A 6 -13.74 7.39 -37.82
C VAL A 6 -14.11 7.41 -39.31
N PRO A 7 -13.33 6.78 -40.22
CA PRO A 7 -13.67 6.70 -41.63
C PRO A 7 -15.01 5.99 -41.81
N GLN A 8 -15.88 6.57 -42.60
CA GLN A 8 -17.21 6.04 -42.91
C GLN A 8 -17.34 5.75 -44.38
N ARG A 9 -18.16 4.75 -44.76
CA ARG A 9 -18.55 4.48 -46.13
C ARG A 9 -20.06 4.57 -46.32
N LEU A 10 -20.49 4.98 -47.51
CA LEU A 10 -21.90 5.06 -47.84
C LEU A 10 -22.36 3.69 -48.38
N VAL A 11 -23.30 3.03 -47.71
CA VAL A 11 -23.91 1.78 -48.15
C VAL A 11 -25.43 1.98 -48.12
N HIS A 12 -26.06 1.77 -49.28
CA HIS A 12 -27.50 1.93 -49.49
C HIS A 12 -28.10 3.27 -48.94
N GLY A 13 -27.33 4.37 -49.09
CA GLY A 13 -27.80 5.70 -48.66
C GLY A 13 -27.66 6.02 -47.20
N VAL A 14 -27.01 5.15 -46.39
CA VAL A 14 -26.74 5.33 -44.95
C VAL A 14 -25.23 5.31 -44.74
N TRP A 15 -24.73 6.26 -43.91
CA TRP A 15 -23.32 6.29 -43.53
C TRP A 15 -23.06 5.28 -42.42
N GLU A 16 -22.25 4.25 -42.69
CA GLU A 16 -21.81 3.26 -41.73
C GLU A 16 -20.32 3.44 -41.42
N PRO A 17 -19.89 3.25 -40.14
CA PRO A 17 -18.49 3.25 -39.82
C PRO A 17 -17.79 2.09 -40.54
N MET A 18 -16.66 2.36 -41.18
CA MET A 18 -15.82 1.32 -41.78
C MET A 18 -15.21 0.49 -40.65
N LEU A 19 -15.78 -0.68 -40.37
CA LEU A 19 -15.09 -1.71 -39.63
C LEU A 19 -13.95 -2.22 -40.49
N CYS A 20 -12.71 -2.02 -40.12
CA CYS A 20 -11.59 -2.69 -40.73
C CYS A 20 -11.87 -4.20 -40.69
N ALA A 21 -11.99 -4.82 -41.85
CA ALA A 21 -12.03 -6.27 -41.92
C ALA A 21 -10.69 -6.78 -41.38
N ASP A 22 -10.74 -7.34 -40.18
CA ASP A 22 -9.61 -7.99 -39.56
C ASP A 22 -9.31 -9.29 -40.31
N THR A 23 -8.34 -9.22 -41.22
CA THR A 23 -7.80 -10.37 -41.95
C THR A 23 -6.57 -10.94 -41.24
N SER A 24 -6.50 -10.82 -39.93
CA SER A 24 -5.46 -11.46 -39.13
C SER A 24 -5.89 -12.88 -38.76
N PRO A 25 -5.07 -13.90 -39.01
CA PRO A 25 -5.36 -15.24 -38.55
C PRO A 25 -5.36 -15.27 -37.04
N HIS A 26 -6.47 -15.74 -36.47
CA HIS A 26 -6.66 -16.17 -35.09
C HIS A 26 -5.61 -15.67 -34.08
N LEU A 27 -5.75 -14.42 -33.62
CA LEU A 27 -5.29 -14.07 -32.31
C LEU A 27 -6.22 -14.78 -31.31
N GLU A 28 -5.83 -15.97 -30.89
CA GLU A 28 -6.31 -16.54 -29.66
C GLU A 28 -6.36 -15.40 -28.62
N SER A 29 -7.53 -15.17 -28.08
CA SER A 29 -7.76 -14.30 -26.93
C SER A 29 -6.66 -14.61 -25.94
N THR A 30 -5.61 -13.79 -25.94
CA THR A 30 -4.60 -13.79 -24.90
C THR A 30 -5.34 -13.33 -23.66
N ARG A 31 -5.95 -14.29 -22.95
CA ARG A 31 -6.32 -14.08 -21.56
C ARG A 31 -5.09 -13.44 -20.94
N MET A 32 -5.20 -12.19 -20.54
CA MET A 32 -4.19 -11.57 -19.68
C MET A 32 -4.07 -12.48 -18.47
N ASN A 33 -3.10 -13.38 -18.56
CA ASN A 33 -2.73 -14.22 -17.45
C ASN A 33 -2.14 -13.23 -16.44
N HIS A 34 -2.96 -12.77 -15.50
CA HIS A 34 -2.48 -12.03 -14.36
C HIS A 34 -1.50 -12.98 -13.68
N ARG A 35 -0.22 -12.84 -14.00
CA ARG A 35 0.83 -13.55 -13.30
C ARG A 35 0.71 -13.13 -11.87
N ALA A 36 0.20 -14.02 -11.02
CA ALA A 36 0.18 -13.81 -9.60
C ALA A 36 1.61 -13.46 -9.18
N LEU A 37 1.82 -12.27 -8.67
CA LEU A 37 3.07 -11.90 -8.02
C LEU A 37 3.15 -12.76 -6.76
N TRP A 38 3.98 -13.78 -6.84
CA TRP A 38 4.29 -14.61 -5.68
C TRP A 38 5.04 -13.73 -4.69
N ALA A 39 4.44 -13.52 -3.53
CA ALA A 39 5.03 -12.84 -2.39
C ALA A 39 5.23 -13.88 -1.26
N PRO A 40 6.32 -14.69 -1.30
CA PRO A 40 6.53 -15.81 -0.37
C PRO A 40 6.51 -15.36 1.10
N TRP A 41 7.01 -14.15 1.38
CA TRP A 41 6.95 -13.54 2.72
C TRP A 41 5.51 -13.26 3.17
N ARG A 42 4.59 -12.96 2.24
CA ARG A 42 3.17 -12.78 2.56
C ARG A 42 2.50 -14.10 2.86
N LEU A 43 2.98 -15.20 2.26
CA LEU A 43 2.51 -16.53 2.59
C LEU A 43 2.92 -16.93 4.01
N ALA A 44 4.17 -16.64 4.41
CA ALA A 44 4.62 -16.83 5.79
C ALA A 44 3.77 -16.01 6.76
N TYR A 45 3.52 -14.74 6.46
CA TYR A 45 2.62 -13.88 7.23
C TYR A 45 1.18 -14.41 7.28
N LEU A 46 0.64 -14.91 6.14
CA LEU A 46 -0.70 -15.48 6.09
C LEU A 46 -0.74 -16.85 6.78
N GLN A 47 0.32 -17.65 6.68
CA GLN A 47 0.45 -18.92 7.41
C GLN A 47 0.62 -18.70 8.91
N GLU A 48 1.40 -17.69 9.32
CA GLU A 48 1.46 -17.25 10.72
C GLU A 48 0.10 -16.73 11.20
N CYS A 49 -0.69 -16.07 10.36
CA CYS A 49 -2.07 -15.70 10.66
C CYS A 49 -3.02 -16.91 10.71
N ASP A 50 -2.83 -17.91 9.84
CA ASP A 50 -3.65 -19.13 9.80
C ASP A 50 -3.25 -20.12 10.91
N GLU A 51 -1.95 -20.29 11.19
CA GLU A 51 -1.44 -21.08 12.32
C GLU A 51 -1.74 -20.42 13.66
N ALA A 52 -1.74 -19.07 13.72
CA ALA A 52 -2.21 -18.31 14.86
C ALA A 52 -3.73 -18.44 15.07
N SER A 53 -4.49 -18.93 14.09
CA SER A 53 -5.92 -19.22 14.27
C SER A 53 -6.19 -20.38 15.25
N GLU A 54 -5.17 -21.17 15.58
CA GLU A 54 -5.23 -22.18 16.65
C GLU A 54 -4.82 -21.58 18.03
N ASP A 55 -4.15 -20.40 18.04
CA ASP A 55 -3.81 -19.66 19.25
C ASP A 55 -4.58 -18.32 19.26
N VAL A 56 -5.75 -18.35 19.86
CA VAL A 56 -6.74 -17.25 19.90
C VAL A 56 -6.14 -15.93 20.42
N ASP A 57 -5.19 -16.00 21.34
CA ASP A 57 -4.52 -14.84 21.94
C ASP A 57 -3.55 -14.14 20.97
N ARG A 58 -2.84 -14.92 20.17
CA ARG A 58 -1.86 -14.39 19.21
C ARG A 58 -2.55 -13.74 18.00
N THR A 59 -3.66 -14.31 17.55
CA THR A 59 -4.49 -13.76 16.47
C THR A 59 -5.12 -12.43 16.90
N ALA A 60 -5.63 -12.34 18.11
CA ALA A 60 -6.18 -11.10 18.67
C ALA A 60 -5.09 -10.01 18.77
N ALA A 61 -3.88 -10.34 19.24
CA ALA A 61 -2.76 -9.41 19.30
C ALA A 61 -2.34 -8.89 17.92
N MET A 62 -2.33 -9.74 16.89
CA MET A 62 -2.02 -9.33 15.51
C MET A 62 -3.13 -8.48 14.87
N GLN A 63 -4.39 -8.69 15.24
CA GLN A 63 -5.53 -7.93 14.71
C GLN A 63 -5.65 -6.54 15.33
N HIS A 64 -5.07 -6.32 16.52
CA HIS A 64 -5.22 -5.08 17.28
C HIS A 64 -3.89 -4.38 17.58
N PHE A 65 -2.81 -4.73 16.86
CA PHE A 65 -1.49 -4.15 17.19
C PHE A 65 -1.45 -2.62 17.03
N LEU A 66 -2.21 -2.03 16.10
CA LEU A 66 -2.26 -0.58 15.95
C LEU A 66 -2.86 0.11 17.18
N GLU A 67 -3.92 -0.47 17.76
CA GLU A 67 -4.50 0.05 19.00
C GLU A 67 -3.54 -0.14 20.20
N ALA A 68 -2.87 -1.29 20.25
CA ALA A 68 -1.86 -1.54 21.29
C ALA A 68 -0.70 -0.54 21.19
N TYR A 69 -0.17 -0.28 19.99
CA TYR A 69 0.89 0.70 19.77
C TYR A 69 0.44 2.13 20.08
N TRP A 70 -0.81 2.46 19.72
CA TRP A 70 -1.39 3.75 20.08
C TRP A 70 -1.47 3.95 21.60
N SER A 71 -1.83 2.91 22.34
CA SER A 71 -2.00 2.94 23.81
C SER A 71 -0.70 2.93 24.59
N SER A 72 0.45 2.63 23.95
CA SER A 72 1.76 2.50 24.62
C SER A 72 2.80 3.40 23.93
N PRO A 73 2.69 4.73 24.07
CA PRO A 73 3.63 5.66 23.42
C PRO A 73 5.07 5.52 23.92
N GLU A 74 5.28 4.98 25.11
CA GLU A 74 6.60 4.65 25.66
C GLU A 74 7.36 3.60 24.83
N ASP A 75 6.64 2.76 24.11
CA ASP A 75 7.19 1.70 23.26
C ASP A 75 7.32 2.10 21.78
N ASP A 76 7.13 3.37 21.45
CA ASP A 76 7.16 3.87 20.06
C ASP A 76 8.44 3.47 19.30
N GLU A 77 9.59 3.42 19.98
CA GLU A 77 10.85 2.99 19.37
C GLU A 77 10.85 1.50 19.02
N ALA A 78 10.41 0.66 19.93
CA ALA A 78 10.30 -0.78 19.74
C ALA A 78 9.22 -1.15 18.71
N ASN A 79 8.23 -0.29 18.55
CA ASN A 79 7.12 -0.44 17.61
C ASN A 79 7.35 0.26 16.26
N TYR A 80 8.56 0.83 16.04
CA TYR A 80 8.95 1.53 14.81
C TYR A 80 8.03 2.71 14.47
N VAL A 81 7.41 3.35 15.46
CA VAL A 81 6.62 4.56 15.26
C VAL A 81 7.58 5.72 14.99
N VAL A 82 7.46 6.38 13.86
CA VAL A 82 8.33 7.47 13.43
C VAL A 82 7.77 8.85 13.77
N HIS A 83 6.45 8.97 13.76
CA HIS A 83 5.75 10.20 14.13
C HIS A 83 4.46 9.88 14.87
N ARG A 84 4.10 10.74 15.84
CA ARG A 84 2.85 10.65 16.60
C ARG A 84 2.34 12.07 16.87
N ASN A 85 1.03 12.26 16.73
CA ASN A 85 0.35 13.46 17.20
C ASN A 85 -0.91 13.07 18.01
N GLU A 86 -1.75 14.03 18.33
CA GLU A 86 -2.99 13.83 19.11
C GLU A 86 -4.06 12.98 18.41
N HIS A 87 -3.95 12.77 17.09
CA HIS A 87 -4.95 12.08 16.28
C HIS A 87 -4.53 10.67 15.88
N GLY A 88 -3.23 10.42 15.71
CA GLY A 88 -2.77 9.15 15.19
C GLY A 88 -1.25 9.06 15.09
N MET A 89 -0.79 8.09 14.32
CA MET A 89 0.63 7.77 14.21
C MET A 89 1.03 7.36 12.79
N VAL A 90 2.31 7.54 12.52
CA VAL A 90 3.03 7.04 11.34
C VAL A 90 4.08 6.07 11.82
N LEU A 91 4.12 4.87 11.26
CA LEU A 91 5.06 3.82 11.67
C LEU A 91 5.60 3.05 10.47
N LEU A 92 6.79 2.44 10.62
CA LEU A 92 7.30 1.51 9.61
C LEU A 92 6.51 0.21 9.63
N ASN A 93 6.19 -0.29 8.45
CA ASN A 93 5.64 -1.63 8.31
C ASN A 93 6.74 -2.67 8.63
N ARG A 94 6.47 -3.58 9.58
CA ARG A 94 7.40 -4.69 9.92
C ARG A 94 7.63 -5.63 8.74
N TYR A 95 6.71 -5.69 7.78
CA TYR A 95 6.79 -6.51 6.57
C TYR A 95 6.80 -5.61 5.33
N PRO A 96 7.88 -4.83 5.10
CA PRO A 96 7.87 -3.76 4.14
C PRO A 96 7.87 -4.28 2.70
N TYR A 97 7.13 -3.61 1.80
CA TYR A 97 7.17 -3.90 0.35
C TYR A 97 8.40 -3.29 -0.32
N SER A 98 8.89 -2.17 0.21
CA SER A 98 10.16 -1.55 -0.14
C SER A 98 10.73 -0.87 1.10
N ASN A 99 11.99 -0.42 1.00
CA ASN A 99 12.63 0.31 2.08
C ASN A 99 11.84 1.58 2.42
N GLY A 100 11.60 1.85 3.71
CA GLY A 100 10.80 3.00 4.13
C GLY A 100 9.28 2.88 3.93
N HIS A 101 8.72 1.67 3.79
CA HIS A 101 7.28 1.47 3.72
C HIS A 101 6.61 1.89 5.03
N LEU A 102 5.82 2.97 4.96
CA LEU A 102 5.09 3.51 6.11
C LEU A 102 3.63 3.05 6.14
N LEU A 103 3.12 2.93 7.34
CA LEU A 103 1.71 2.86 7.66
C LEU A 103 1.28 4.16 8.34
N VAL A 104 0.08 4.62 8.04
CA VAL A 104 -0.58 5.76 8.70
C VAL A 104 -1.90 5.28 9.27
N ALA A 105 -2.11 5.48 10.55
CA ALA A 105 -3.34 5.10 11.24
C ALA A 105 -3.77 6.17 12.24
N LEU A 106 -5.09 6.35 12.41
CA LEU A 106 -5.62 7.12 13.55
C LEU A 106 -5.51 6.29 14.83
N GLY A 107 -5.53 6.94 15.98
CA GLY A 107 -5.49 6.27 17.27
C GLY A 107 -6.73 5.43 17.55
N GLU A 108 -7.89 5.90 17.11
CA GLU A 108 -9.14 5.15 17.20
C GLU A 108 -9.33 4.30 15.95
N GLY A 109 -9.38 2.96 16.11
CA GLY A 109 -9.62 2.02 15.02
C GLY A 109 -11.05 2.05 14.53
N ARG A 110 -11.24 2.15 13.20
CA ARG A 110 -12.52 2.00 12.51
C ARG A 110 -12.30 1.18 11.24
N PRO A 111 -13.24 0.30 10.85
CA PRO A 111 -13.05 -0.58 9.68
C PRO A 111 -13.09 0.15 8.35
N GLY A 112 -13.79 1.26 8.26
CA GLY A 112 -13.99 1.99 7.02
C GLY A 112 -13.70 3.49 7.10
N LEU A 113 -13.32 4.08 5.97
CA LEU A 113 -13.03 5.51 5.90
C LEU A 113 -14.24 6.37 6.28
N LEU A 114 -15.45 5.95 5.92
CA LEU A 114 -16.67 6.69 6.19
C LEU A 114 -17.23 6.44 7.61
N ASP A 115 -16.63 5.53 8.38
CA ASP A 115 -16.96 5.31 9.79
C ASP A 115 -16.33 6.39 10.69
N TYR A 116 -15.31 7.10 10.18
CA TYR A 116 -14.75 8.29 10.81
C TYR A 116 -15.58 9.53 10.50
N ASP A 117 -15.68 10.45 11.44
CA ASP A 117 -16.31 11.76 11.21
C ASP A 117 -15.45 12.67 10.30
N PRO A 118 -15.98 13.79 9.77
CA PRO A 118 -15.23 14.67 8.89
C PRO A 118 -13.93 15.23 9.48
N PRO A 119 -13.86 15.67 10.75
CA PRO A 119 -12.62 16.08 11.39
C PRO A 119 -11.58 14.96 11.48
N GLN A 120 -11.98 13.75 11.86
CA GLN A 120 -11.11 12.59 11.93
C GLN A 120 -10.53 12.22 10.55
N ARG A 121 -11.37 12.27 9.50
CA ARG A 121 -10.88 12.07 8.12
C ARG A 121 -9.88 13.15 7.70
N ALA A 122 -10.13 14.40 8.08
CA ALA A 122 -9.16 15.47 7.80
C ALA A 122 -7.82 15.23 8.52
N ALA A 123 -7.86 14.82 9.77
CA ALA A 123 -6.67 14.47 10.54
C ALA A 123 -5.90 13.27 9.91
N PHE A 124 -6.63 12.24 9.45
CA PHE A 124 -6.02 11.11 8.74
C PHE A 124 -5.26 11.55 7.48
N TRP A 125 -5.88 12.40 6.65
CA TRP A 125 -5.23 12.91 5.45
C TRP A 125 -4.04 13.82 5.76
N SER A 126 -4.13 14.64 6.80
CA SER A 126 -3.00 15.46 7.26
C SER A 126 -1.80 14.60 7.68
N LEU A 127 -2.03 13.47 8.37
CA LEU A 127 -0.97 12.52 8.69
C LEU A 127 -0.38 11.84 7.43
N VAL A 128 -1.21 11.56 6.43
CA VAL A 128 -0.75 11.02 5.13
C VAL A 128 0.12 12.04 4.40
N GLU A 129 -0.27 13.31 4.38
CA GLU A 129 0.53 14.40 3.81
C GLU A 129 1.86 14.54 4.55
N HIS A 130 1.85 14.53 5.87
CA HIS A 130 3.06 14.55 6.70
C HIS A 130 3.99 13.37 6.41
N ALA A 131 3.47 12.15 6.37
CA ALA A 131 4.25 10.96 6.04
C ALA A 131 4.83 11.00 4.61
N THR A 132 4.10 11.60 3.67
CA THR A 132 4.56 11.79 2.29
C THR A 132 5.74 12.77 2.25
N ASP A 133 5.63 13.92 2.90
CA ASP A 133 6.70 14.92 3.01
C ASP A 133 7.93 14.33 3.70
N LEU A 134 7.72 13.60 4.80
CA LEU A 134 8.79 12.91 5.52
C LEU A 134 9.57 11.94 4.62
N LEU A 135 8.88 11.11 3.84
CA LEU A 135 9.52 10.21 2.88
C LEU A 135 10.30 10.97 1.80
N GLN A 136 9.73 12.06 1.28
CA GLN A 136 10.38 12.87 0.24
C GLN A 136 11.66 13.51 0.76
N ARG A 137 11.64 14.10 1.95
CA ARG A 137 12.81 14.74 2.56
C ARG A 137 13.89 13.75 2.98
N THR A 138 13.48 12.55 3.44
CA THR A 138 14.43 11.58 4.01
C THR A 138 15.05 10.67 2.96
N LEU A 139 14.27 10.21 1.99
CA LEU A 139 14.66 9.14 1.08
C LEU A 139 14.74 9.57 -0.38
N GLU A 140 14.26 10.76 -0.71
CA GLU A 140 14.22 11.32 -2.08
C GLU A 140 13.74 10.28 -3.12
N PRO A 141 12.60 9.59 -2.90
CA PRO A 141 12.12 8.56 -3.81
C PRO A 141 11.69 9.19 -5.15
N HIS A 142 11.82 8.43 -6.25
CA HIS A 142 11.34 8.87 -7.56
C HIS A 142 9.81 8.87 -7.65
N GLY A 143 9.13 8.19 -6.74
CA GLY A 143 7.67 8.15 -6.61
C GLY A 143 7.23 7.47 -5.32
N ILE A 144 5.95 7.61 -4.99
CA ILE A 144 5.34 6.94 -3.83
C ILE A 144 4.06 6.25 -4.30
N ASN A 145 3.96 4.94 -4.06
CA ASN A 145 2.67 4.26 -4.16
C ASN A 145 1.92 4.48 -2.86
N PHE A 146 0.69 4.92 -2.99
CA PHE A 146 -0.19 5.21 -1.88
C PHE A 146 -1.49 4.41 -2.02
N GLY A 147 -1.99 3.82 -0.92
CA GLY A 147 -3.22 3.06 -0.96
C GLY A 147 -3.78 2.68 0.40
N ILE A 148 -5.06 2.35 0.41
CA ILE A 148 -5.81 1.87 1.57
C ILE A 148 -6.49 0.56 1.19
N ASN A 149 -6.35 -0.46 2.03
CA ASN A 149 -7.12 -1.69 1.91
C ASN A 149 -8.29 -1.63 2.90
N GLN A 150 -9.52 -1.57 2.39
CA GLN A 150 -10.71 -1.56 3.24
C GLN A 150 -11.45 -2.88 3.11
N GLY A 151 -11.52 -3.61 4.22
CA GLY A 151 -12.15 -4.92 4.30
C GLY A 151 -11.25 -6.07 3.83
N ARG A 152 -11.59 -7.29 4.25
CA ARG A 152 -10.81 -8.51 4.00
C ARG A 152 -10.65 -8.82 2.51
N ALA A 153 -11.69 -8.64 1.72
CA ALA A 153 -11.66 -8.90 0.27
C ALA A 153 -10.70 -7.97 -0.49
N ALA A 154 -10.41 -6.78 0.05
CA ALA A 154 -9.41 -5.85 -0.49
C ALA A 154 -7.99 -6.15 0.02
N GLY A 155 -7.81 -7.16 0.87
CA GLY A 155 -6.51 -7.55 1.41
C GLY A 155 -6.09 -6.79 2.67
N ALA A 156 -7.06 -6.24 3.43
CA ALA A 156 -6.77 -5.65 4.74
C ALA A 156 -6.25 -6.72 5.71
N GLY A 157 -5.02 -6.54 6.20
CA GLY A 157 -4.44 -7.40 7.25
C GLY A 157 -5.07 -7.11 8.62
N ILE A 158 -5.53 -5.89 8.84
CA ILE A 158 -6.24 -5.44 10.03
C ILE A 158 -7.56 -4.82 9.58
N PRO A 159 -8.62 -5.65 9.40
CA PRO A 159 -9.86 -5.17 8.80
C PRO A 159 -10.64 -4.18 9.68
N ASP A 160 -10.41 -4.19 10.99
CA ASP A 160 -11.14 -3.37 11.95
C ASP A 160 -10.43 -2.03 12.26
N HIS A 161 -9.22 -1.82 11.72
CA HIS A 161 -8.46 -0.59 11.89
C HIS A 161 -7.92 -0.10 10.56
N LEU A 162 -8.60 0.85 9.96
CA LEU A 162 -8.21 1.44 8.68
C LEU A 162 -6.83 2.09 8.77
N HIS A 163 -5.98 1.77 7.80
CA HIS A 163 -4.66 2.37 7.68
C HIS A 163 -4.28 2.58 6.22
N ALA A 164 -3.49 3.60 5.97
CA ALA A 164 -2.90 3.84 4.67
C ALA A 164 -1.49 3.25 4.59
N HIS A 165 -1.13 2.77 3.40
CA HIS A 165 0.21 2.36 3.04
C HIS A 165 0.86 3.44 2.17
N LEU A 166 2.08 3.84 2.50
CA LEU A 166 2.93 4.68 1.68
C LEU A 166 4.21 3.92 1.36
N VAL A 167 4.41 3.62 0.10
CA VAL A 167 5.50 2.77 -0.38
C VAL A 167 6.39 3.59 -1.31
N PRO A 168 7.58 4.04 -0.86
CA PRO A 168 8.49 4.77 -1.70
C PRO A 168 9.06 3.87 -2.80
N ARG A 169 9.27 4.46 -3.99
CA ARG A 169 9.67 3.75 -5.20
C ARG A 169 10.83 4.48 -5.88
N TRP A 170 11.74 3.70 -6.44
CA TRP A 170 12.87 4.18 -7.26
C TRP A 170 12.87 3.48 -8.61
N GLU A 171 13.33 4.18 -9.64
CA GLU A 171 13.59 3.55 -10.93
C GLU A 171 14.63 2.43 -10.74
N GLY A 172 14.30 1.23 -11.18
CA GLY A 172 15.15 0.06 -11.01
C GLY A 172 15.12 -0.57 -9.60
N ASP A 173 14.16 -0.25 -8.76
CA ASP A 173 13.98 -0.85 -7.43
C ASP A 173 13.66 -2.35 -7.47
N THR A 174 13.30 -2.86 -8.64
CA THR A 174 13.19 -4.29 -8.91
C THR A 174 14.48 -4.80 -9.52
N ASN A 175 15.26 -5.55 -8.77
CA ASN A 175 16.56 -6.06 -9.20
C ASN A 175 16.51 -7.54 -9.62
N PHE A 176 17.67 -8.06 -10.01
CA PHE A 176 17.89 -9.45 -10.40
C PHE A 176 17.36 -10.48 -9.37
N MET A 177 17.50 -10.21 -8.07
CA MET A 177 17.06 -11.13 -7.00
C MET A 177 15.54 -11.34 -7.00
N THR A 178 14.76 -10.32 -7.32
CA THR A 178 13.30 -10.43 -7.44
C THR A 178 12.91 -11.34 -8.61
N VAL A 179 13.65 -11.25 -9.72
CA VAL A 179 13.35 -12.03 -10.94
C VAL A 179 13.80 -13.48 -10.82
N THR A 180 14.97 -13.75 -10.22
CA THR A 180 15.59 -15.08 -10.17
C THR A 180 15.30 -15.84 -8.89
N GLY A 181 15.20 -15.13 -7.76
CA GLY A 181 15.01 -15.74 -6.44
C GLY A 181 13.64 -15.50 -5.80
N GLY A 182 12.76 -14.73 -6.47
CA GLY A 182 11.47 -14.31 -5.88
C GLY A 182 11.63 -13.46 -4.61
N THR A 183 12.85 -12.99 -4.33
CA THR A 183 13.24 -12.33 -3.07
C THR A 183 13.47 -10.84 -3.31
N ARG A 184 12.86 -9.99 -2.47
CA ARG A 184 13.18 -8.56 -2.44
C ARG A 184 14.38 -8.32 -1.53
N VAL A 185 15.24 -7.41 -1.94
CA VAL A 185 16.33 -6.90 -1.11
C VAL A 185 15.86 -5.59 -0.48
N ILE A 186 15.82 -5.54 0.85
CA ILE A 186 15.55 -4.34 1.64
C ILE A 186 16.90 -3.92 2.23
N PRO A 187 17.48 -2.79 1.79
CA PRO A 187 18.89 -2.48 2.08
C PRO A 187 19.13 -1.98 3.51
N ALA A 188 18.14 -1.46 4.21
CA ALA A 188 18.29 -0.98 5.58
C ALA A 188 17.50 -1.83 6.57
N SER A 189 18.00 -1.95 7.80
CA SER A 189 17.23 -2.54 8.90
C SER A 189 16.04 -1.65 9.27
N LEU A 190 15.05 -2.20 9.99
CA LEU A 190 13.92 -1.40 10.48
C LEU A 190 14.40 -0.38 11.52
N GLU A 191 15.37 -0.74 12.34
CA GLU A 191 15.96 0.12 13.37
C GLU A 191 16.66 1.33 12.75
N ASP A 192 17.54 1.11 11.76
CA ASP A 192 18.27 2.18 11.07
C ASP A 192 17.31 3.10 10.32
N MET A 193 16.29 2.53 9.65
CA MET A 193 15.29 3.29 8.93
C MET A 193 14.41 4.12 9.87
N THR A 194 14.01 3.56 11.01
CA THR A 194 13.25 4.29 12.03
C THR A 194 14.06 5.46 12.57
N ALA A 195 15.32 5.22 12.91
CA ALA A 195 16.20 6.27 13.42
C ALA A 195 16.38 7.42 12.40
N LEU A 196 16.58 7.07 11.13
CA LEU A 196 16.72 8.04 10.05
C LEU A 196 15.47 8.91 9.89
N LEU A 197 14.29 8.29 9.81
CA LEU A 197 13.02 8.99 9.65
C LEU A 197 12.70 9.87 10.86
N ARG A 198 12.90 9.37 12.08
CA ARG A 198 12.68 10.15 13.31
C ARG A 198 13.60 11.37 13.42
N ASN A 199 14.85 11.25 12.99
CA ASN A 199 15.76 12.39 12.99
C ASN A 199 15.27 13.47 12.02
N THR A 200 14.85 13.10 10.82
CA THR A 200 14.30 14.05 9.84
C THR A 200 12.97 14.68 10.32
N ASP A 201 12.14 13.93 11.04
CA ASP A 201 10.88 14.41 11.60
C ASP A 201 11.08 15.48 12.69
N ARG A 202 12.11 15.32 13.52
CA ARG A 202 12.43 16.27 14.59
C ARG A 202 13.01 17.60 14.09
N ASP A 203 13.61 17.59 12.91
CA ASP A 203 14.21 18.78 12.27
C ASP A 203 13.17 19.61 11.49
N SER A 204 11.87 19.28 11.62
CA SER A 204 10.72 19.93 10.99
C SER A 204 10.03 20.86 11.96
#